data_50ab2297fdacaa8a869fc863a7d052a0
#
_entry.id   50ab2297fdacaa8a869fc863a7d052a0
#
_cell.length_a   1.000
_cell.length_b   1.000
_cell.length_c   1.000
_cell.angle_alpha   90.00
_cell.angle_beta   90.00
_cell.angle_gamma   90.00
#
_symmetry.space_group_name_H-M   'P 1'
#
loop_
_entity.id
_entity.type
_entity.pdbx_description
1 polymer ?
#
loop_
_entity_poly.entity_id
_entity_poly.type
_entity_poly.pdbx_seq_one_letter_code
_entity_poly.pdbx_strand_id
1 'polypeptide(L)'
;KKDEPEWMLEWRLKAFSKWRKMKEPKWANLSFPEIDYQDIYYYSAPKGFDKKPKDLSEVDPKLIETYNKLGIPLEEQKVLAGVAVDVVFDSVSVATTYKGELEKLGIIFCSIGEAIQKHPDLIKKYLGSVIPAGDHSFSALNSAVFTDGSFVYIPEGVKCPMELSTYFRINAENTGQFERTLIIADKG
;
A
#
# COMPACT_ATOMS: atom_id res chain seq x y z
N LYS A 1 5.36 14.13 7.00
CA LYS A 1 4.34 14.37 5.96
C LYS A 1 3.13 13.46 6.14
N LYS A 2 3.31 12.22 6.61
CA LYS A 2 2.24 11.24 6.85
C LYS A 2 1.75 11.22 8.30
N ASP A 3 2.34 12.02 9.17
CA ASP A 3 2.01 12.06 10.60
C ASP A 3 2.03 10.67 11.27
N GLU A 4 3.05 9.89 10.91
CA GLU A 4 3.22 8.55 11.44
C GLU A 4 3.62 8.58 12.92
N PRO A 5 3.20 7.59 13.72
CA PRO A 5 3.60 7.49 15.12
C PRO A 5 5.10 7.20 15.26
N GLU A 6 5.69 7.63 16.38
CA GLU A 6 7.14 7.54 16.63
C GLU A 6 7.72 6.13 16.49
N TRP A 7 6.99 5.10 16.95
CA TRP A 7 7.43 3.71 16.80
C TRP A 7 7.62 3.31 15.32
N MET A 8 6.83 3.89 14.40
CA MET A 8 6.98 3.60 12.97
C MET A 8 8.21 4.30 12.41
N LEU A 9 8.50 5.51 12.84
CA LEU A 9 9.76 6.21 12.49
C LEU A 9 10.97 5.40 12.98
N GLU A 10 10.97 4.93 14.21
CA GLU A 10 12.05 4.09 14.74
C GLU A 10 12.23 2.82 13.91
N TRP A 11 11.14 2.17 13.54
CA TRP A 11 11.17 0.96 12.70
C TRP A 11 11.81 1.24 11.34
N ARG A 12 11.45 2.36 10.70
CA ARG A 12 12.03 2.82 9.43
C ARG A 12 13.52 3.13 9.55
N LEU A 13 13.93 3.82 10.59
CA LEU A 13 15.33 4.17 10.84
C LEU A 13 16.20 2.92 11.07
N LYS A 14 15.68 1.92 11.78
CA LYS A 14 16.34 0.62 11.94
C LYS A 14 16.50 -0.08 10.58
N ALA A 15 15.49 -0.08 9.73
CA ALA A 15 15.55 -0.65 8.40
C ALA A 15 16.57 0.09 7.51
N PHE A 16 16.56 1.41 7.53
CA PHE A 16 17.52 2.25 6.81
C PHE A 16 18.97 2.01 7.25
N SER A 17 19.20 1.90 8.56
CA SER A 17 20.51 1.56 9.11
C SER A 17 21.02 0.20 8.63
N LYS A 18 20.14 -0.79 8.46
CA LYS A 18 20.48 -2.08 7.87
C LYS A 18 20.81 -1.93 6.39
N TRP A 19 19.94 -1.26 5.63
CA TRP A 19 20.14 -1.03 4.20
C TRP A 19 21.51 -0.43 3.87
N ARG A 20 21.93 0.58 4.61
CA ARG A 20 23.23 1.23 4.42
C ARG A 20 24.45 0.29 4.52
N LYS A 21 24.28 -0.87 5.15
CA LYS A 21 25.34 -1.89 5.34
C LYS A 21 25.21 -3.06 4.36
N MET A 22 24.14 -3.11 3.59
CA MET A 22 23.87 -4.19 2.66
C MET A 22 24.40 -3.87 1.26
N LYS A 23 24.68 -4.94 0.52
CA LYS A 23 24.95 -4.88 -0.93
C LYS A 23 23.73 -5.42 -1.66
N GLU A 24 23.55 -4.96 -2.91
CA GLU A 24 22.50 -5.51 -3.76
C GLU A 24 22.69 -7.01 -3.98
N PRO A 25 21.58 -7.78 -3.98
CA PRO A 25 21.63 -9.21 -4.21
C PRO A 25 22.04 -9.50 -5.65
N LYS A 26 22.93 -10.47 -5.83
CA LYS A 26 23.41 -10.94 -7.15
C LYS A 26 22.89 -12.32 -7.52
N TRP A 27 22.03 -12.90 -6.70
CA TRP A 27 21.51 -14.26 -6.86
C TRP A 27 20.35 -14.35 -7.89
N ALA A 28 19.67 -13.23 -8.14
CA ALA A 28 18.57 -13.21 -9.12
C ALA A 28 19.11 -13.22 -10.54
N ASN A 29 18.51 -14.06 -11.40
CA ASN A 29 18.83 -14.08 -12.83
C ASN A 29 18.14 -12.93 -13.56
N LEU A 30 18.47 -11.69 -13.16
CA LEU A 30 17.92 -10.45 -13.68
C LEU A 30 19.07 -9.53 -14.09
N SER A 31 18.88 -8.82 -15.19
CA SER A 31 19.73 -7.73 -15.62
C SER A 31 18.92 -6.43 -15.56
N PHE A 32 19.37 -5.50 -14.76
CA PHE A 32 18.80 -4.16 -14.66
C PHE A 32 19.92 -3.12 -14.60
N PRO A 33 19.69 -1.87 -15.04
CA PRO A 33 20.67 -0.83 -14.96
C PRO A 33 21.04 -0.51 -13.51
N GLU A 34 22.20 0.09 -13.30
CA GLU A 34 22.60 0.59 -11.98
C GLU A 34 21.57 1.61 -11.47
N ILE A 35 21.19 1.44 -10.21
CA ILE A 35 20.17 2.30 -9.59
C ILE A 35 20.86 3.45 -8.87
N ASP A 36 20.60 4.68 -9.32
CA ASP A 36 20.99 5.87 -8.56
C ASP A 36 19.93 6.17 -7.49
N TYR A 37 20.21 5.70 -6.28
CA TYR A 37 19.32 5.90 -5.13
C TYR A 37 19.19 7.36 -4.69
N GLN A 38 20.00 8.28 -5.19
CA GLN A 38 19.92 9.71 -4.89
C GLN A 38 19.05 10.47 -5.90
N ASP A 39 18.84 9.90 -7.08
CA ASP A 39 18.01 10.49 -8.15
C ASP A 39 16.59 9.87 -8.20
N ILE A 40 16.07 9.49 -7.04
CA ILE A 40 14.72 8.92 -6.90
C ILE A 40 13.89 9.75 -5.91
N TYR A 41 12.68 10.10 -6.31
CA TYR A 41 11.68 10.66 -5.40
C TYR A 41 10.96 9.52 -4.66
N TYR A 42 11.21 9.39 -3.36
CA TYR A 42 10.64 8.35 -2.51
C TYR A 42 9.23 8.65 -2.00
N TYR A 43 8.76 9.86 -2.16
CA TYR A 43 7.42 10.28 -1.75
C TYR A 43 6.86 11.33 -2.70
N SER A 44 5.72 11.02 -3.28
CA SER A 44 4.88 11.96 -4.02
C SER A 44 3.45 11.86 -3.52
N ALA A 45 2.78 12.97 -3.38
CA ALA A 45 1.36 13.02 -3.05
C ALA A 45 0.64 13.90 -4.08
N PRO A 46 -0.49 13.44 -4.62
CA PRO A 46 -1.33 14.25 -5.48
C PRO A 46 -1.75 15.54 -4.76
N LYS A 47 -1.73 16.65 -5.47
CA LYS A 47 -2.23 17.92 -4.92
C LYS A 47 -3.76 17.85 -4.78
N GLY A 48 -4.29 18.19 -3.61
CA GLY A 48 -5.73 18.34 -3.39
C GLY A 48 -6.43 17.17 -2.68
N PHE A 49 -5.71 16.16 -2.19
CA PHE A 49 -6.29 15.02 -1.46
C PHE A 49 -6.19 15.14 0.06
N ASP A 50 -6.53 16.28 0.61
CA ASP A 50 -6.57 16.48 2.07
C ASP A 50 -7.74 15.74 2.75
N LYS A 51 -8.72 15.27 1.96
CA LYS A 51 -9.84 14.44 2.45
C LYS A 51 -9.95 13.20 1.59
N LYS A 52 -9.85 12.03 2.23
CA LYS A 52 -10.14 10.75 1.55
C LYS A 52 -11.62 10.69 1.20
N PRO A 53 -11.98 10.45 -0.06
CA PRO A 53 -13.37 10.21 -0.43
C PRO A 53 -13.89 8.95 0.26
N LYS A 54 -15.17 8.97 0.64
CA LYS A 54 -15.82 7.81 1.28
C LYS A 54 -16.20 6.73 0.29
N ASP A 55 -16.46 7.15 -0.94
CA ASP A 55 -16.78 6.28 -2.07
C ASP A 55 -16.37 6.92 -3.41
N LEU A 56 -16.53 6.20 -4.51
CA LEU A 56 -16.14 6.67 -5.83
C LEU A 56 -16.94 7.87 -6.33
N SER A 57 -18.11 8.16 -5.79
CA SER A 57 -18.92 9.31 -6.18
C SER A 57 -18.35 10.63 -5.66
N GLU A 58 -17.53 10.56 -4.61
CA GLU A 58 -16.82 11.70 -4.03
C GLU A 58 -15.44 11.94 -4.67
N VAL A 59 -15.04 11.08 -5.62
CA VAL A 59 -13.74 11.15 -6.27
C VAL A 59 -13.74 12.25 -7.36
N ASP A 60 -12.66 13.04 -7.40
CA ASP A 60 -12.50 14.08 -8.43
C ASP A 60 -12.71 13.51 -9.83
N PRO A 61 -13.53 14.15 -10.68
CA PRO A 61 -13.75 13.73 -12.06
C PRO A 61 -12.47 13.53 -12.87
N LYS A 62 -11.41 14.29 -12.59
CA LYS A 62 -10.09 14.10 -13.22
C LYS A 62 -9.43 12.77 -12.86
N LEU A 63 -9.70 12.26 -11.65
CA LEU A 63 -9.22 10.97 -11.24
C LEU A 63 -9.99 9.85 -11.95
N ILE A 64 -11.29 10.03 -12.11
CA ILE A 64 -12.14 9.13 -12.90
C ILE A 64 -11.66 9.09 -14.35
N GLU A 65 -11.34 10.24 -14.93
CA GLU A 65 -10.71 10.32 -16.25
C GLU A 65 -9.38 9.57 -16.30
N THR A 66 -8.62 9.63 -15.23
CA THR A 66 -7.37 8.89 -15.06
C THR A 66 -7.61 7.38 -15.02
N TYR A 67 -8.62 6.90 -14.31
CA TYR A 67 -9.02 5.48 -14.32
C TYR A 67 -9.42 5.01 -15.71
N ASN A 68 -10.14 5.84 -16.45
CA ASN A 68 -10.48 5.57 -17.85
C ASN A 68 -9.23 5.48 -18.74
N LYS A 69 -8.25 6.37 -18.54
CA LYS A 69 -6.95 6.31 -19.25
C LYS A 69 -6.12 5.08 -18.90
N LEU A 70 -6.28 4.54 -17.69
CA LEU A 70 -5.64 3.29 -17.27
C LEU A 70 -6.32 2.04 -17.81
N GLY A 71 -7.43 2.19 -18.51
CA GLY A 71 -8.22 1.05 -18.95
C GLY A 71 -8.90 0.30 -17.80
N ILE A 72 -9.11 0.98 -16.64
CA ILE A 72 -9.97 0.48 -15.57
C ILE A 72 -11.35 1.13 -15.77
N PRO A 73 -12.26 0.55 -16.56
CA PRO A 73 -13.56 1.15 -16.76
C PRO A 73 -14.31 1.11 -15.43
N LEU A 74 -14.83 2.24 -14.96
CA LEU A 74 -15.77 2.28 -13.84
C LEU A 74 -16.99 1.38 -14.08
N GLU A 75 -17.33 1.15 -15.34
CA GLU A 75 -18.34 0.21 -15.78
C GLU A 75 -17.99 -1.25 -15.43
N GLU A 76 -16.71 -1.63 -15.47
CA GLU A 76 -16.28 -2.96 -14.99
C GLU A 76 -16.47 -3.13 -13.49
N GLN A 77 -16.32 -2.07 -12.70
CA GLN A 77 -16.63 -2.12 -11.28
C GLN A 77 -18.10 -2.37 -11.02
N LYS A 78 -19.01 -1.91 -11.89
CA LYS A 78 -20.43 -2.23 -11.84
C LYS A 78 -20.71 -3.66 -12.32
N VAL A 79 -19.96 -4.15 -13.30
CA VAL A 79 -20.08 -5.51 -13.85
C VAL A 79 -19.45 -6.53 -12.91
N LEU A 80 -18.33 -6.19 -12.28
CA LEU A 80 -17.70 -6.95 -11.20
C LEU A 80 -18.42 -6.72 -9.85
N ALA A 81 -19.75 -6.61 -9.89
CA ALA A 81 -20.58 -6.41 -8.70
C ALA A 81 -20.13 -7.37 -7.58
N GLY A 82 -19.56 -6.81 -6.50
CA GLY A 82 -19.04 -7.58 -5.38
C GLY A 82 -17.53 -7.55 -5.21
N VAL A 83 -16.78 -6.81 -6.01
CA VAL A 83 -15.35 -6.61 -5.81
C VAL A 83 -15.09 -5.37 -4.97
N ALA A 84 -14.35 -5.52 -3.88
CA ALA A 84 -13.82 -4.40 -3.11
C ALA A 84 -12.49 -3.94 -3.73
N VAL A 85 -12.36 -2.65 -3.97
CA VAL A 85 -11.19 -2.06 -4.65
C VAL A 85 -10.56 -1.00 -3.76
N ASP A 86 -9.27 -1.15 -3.49
CA ASP A 86 -8.45 -0.09 -2.92
C ASP A 86 -7.56 0.50 -4.02
N VAL A 87 -7.65 1.79 -4.23
CA VAL A 87 -6.92 2.47 -5.30
C VAL A 87 -5.83 3.33 -4.69
N VAL A 88 -4.60 3.00 -5.04
CA VAL A 88 -3.42 3.77 -4.66
C VAL A 88 -2.97 4.60 -5.85
N PHE A 89 -2.87 5.90 -5.65
CA PHE A 89 -2.39 6.84 -6.64
C PHE A 89 -1.16 7.57 -6.11
N ASP A 90 -0.05 7.45 -6.83
CA ASP A 90 1.29 7.84 -6.36
C ASP A 90 1.59 7.18 -5.00
N SER A 91 1.69 7.95 -3.94
CA SER A 91 2.04 7.43 -2.61
C SER A 91 0.89 7.50 -1.60
N VAL A 92 -0.35 7.65 -2.08
CA VAL A 92 -1.53 7.85 -1.22
C VAL A 92 -2.69 6.99 -1.68
N SER A 93 -3.28 6.25 -0.75
CA SER A 93 -4.55 5.55 -0.98
C SER A 93 -5.68 6.56 -1.16
N VAL A 94 -6.44 6.42 -2.22
CA VAL A 94 -7.47 7.38 -2.64
C VAL A 94 -8.87 6.95 -2.20
N ALA A 95 -9.22 5.68 -2.43
CA ALA A 95 -10.54 5.16 -2.11
C ALA A 95 -10.49 3.66 -1.83
N THR A 96 -11.37 3.19 -0.93
CA THR A 96 -11.64 1.77 -0.71
C THR A 96 -13.13 1.55 -0.90
N THR A 97 -13.50 0.77 -1.92
CA THR A 97 -14.89 0.43 -2.21
C THR A 97 -15.38 -0.67 -1.27
N TYR A 98 -16.66 -0.67 -0.93
CA TYR A 98 -17.29 -1.66 -0.04
C TYR A 98 -16.72 -1.75 1.39
N LYS A 99 -15.96 -0.76 1.83
CA LYS A 99 -15.36 -0.73 3.17
C LYS A 99 -16.39 -0.98 4.27
N GLY A 100 -17.55 -0.30 4.23
CA GLY A 100 -18.58 -0.45 5.24
C GLY A 100 -19.26 -1.83 5.27
N GLU A 101 -19.28 -2.56 4.16
CA GLU A 101 -19.79 -3.93 4.12
C GLU A 101 -18.81 -4.91 4.73
N LEU A 102 -17.54 -4.76 4.44
CA LEU A 102 -16.47 -5.55 5.01
C LEU A 102 -16.33 -5.33 6.53
N GLU A 103 -16.44 -4.07 6.97
CA GLU A 103 -16.40 -3.71 8.41
C GLU A 103 -17.51 -4.38 9.23
N LYS A 104 -18.72 -4.57 8.68
CA LYS A 104 -19.82 -5.30 9.34
C LYS A 104 -19.45 -6.75 9.66
N LEU A 105 -18.57 -7.34 8.87
CA LEU A 105 -18.05 -8.70 9.07
C LEU A 105 -16.78 -8.73 9.92
N GLY A 106 -16.31 -7.58 10.39
CA GLY A 106 -15.04 -7.43 11.10
C GLY A 106 -13.81 -7.50 10.19
N ILE A 107 -14.00 -7.53 8.87
CA ILE A 107 -12.90 -7.49 7.89
C ILE A 107 -12.39 -6.06 7.77
N ILE A 108 -11.09 -5.90 7.88
CA ILE A 108 -10.43 -4.61 7.67
C ILE A 108 -9.79 -4.65 6.29
N PHE A 109 -10.14 -3.70 5.44
CA PHE A 109 -9.47 -3.43 4.17
C PHE A 109 -9.24 -1.94 4.03
N CYS A 110 -8.01 -1.52 4.14
CA CYS A 110 -7.63 -0.11 4.10
C CYS A 110 -6.17 0.05 3.65
N SER A 111 -5.73 1.29 3.49
CA SER A 111 -4.32 1.55 3.26
C SER A 111 -3.47 1.16 4.47
N ILE A 112 -2.21 0.77 4.22
CA ILE A 112 -1.27 0.48 5.32
C ILE A 112 -1.04 1.73 6.18
N GLY A 113 -1.08 2.92 5.59
CA GLY A 113 -0.97 4.18 6.33
C GLY A 113 -2.12 4.39 7.30
N GLU A 114 -3.36 4.08 6.90
CA GLU A 114 -4.52 4.10 7.80
C GLU A 114 -4.40 3.03 8.88
N ALA A 115 -3.95 1.83 8.53
CA ALA A 115 -3.78 0.73 9.48
C ALA A 115 -2.72 1.04 10.56
N ILE A 116 -1.63 1.71 10.20
CA ILE A 116 -0.60 2.17 11.15
C ILE A 116 -1.22 3.07 12.23
N GLN A 117 -2.19 3.91 11.86
CA GLN A 117 -2.86 4.83 12.79
C GLN A 117 -3.96 4.14 13.60
N LYS A 118 -4.81 3.35 12.95
CA LYS A 118 -6.04 2.81 13.54
C LYS A 118 -5.88 1.41 14.16
N HIS A 119 -4.92 0.63 13.65
CA HIS A 119 -4.70 -0.78 14.05
C HIS A 119 -3.22 -1.05 14.40
N PRO A 120 -2.59 -0.20 15.24
CA PRO A 120 -1.14 -0.29 15.50
C PRO A 120 -0.70 -1.63 16.09
N ASP A 121 -1.54 -2.30 16.84
CA ASP A 121 -1.19 -3.58 17.48
C ASP A 121 -1.04 -4.69 16.44
N LEU A 122 -1.94 -4.76 15.44
CA LEU A 122 -1.81 -5.69 14.33
C LEU A 122 -0.57 -5.40 13.50
N ILE A 123 -0.34 -4.12 13.20
CA ILE A 123 0.84 -3.72 12.42
C ILE A 123 2.13 -4.06 13.17
N LYS A 124 2.25 -3.71 14.44
CA LYS A 124 3.44 -4.04 15.26
C LYS A 124 3.71 -5.53 15.34
N LYS A 125 2.65 -6.34 15.40
CA LYS A 125 2.76 -7.79 15.50
C LYS A 125 3.23 -8.44 14.20
N TYR A 126 2.73 -7.97 13.06
CA TYR A 126 2.87 -8.70 11.79
C TYR A 126 3.76 -8.01 10.75
N LEU A 127 3.96 -6.68 10.82
CA LEU A 127 4.77 -5.96 9.85
C LEU A 127 6.23 -6.46 9.88
N GLY A 128 6.69 -6.97 8.76
CA GLY A 128 8.04 -7.53 8.63
C GLY A 128 8.21 -8.92 9.24
N SER A 129 7.13 -9.61 9.65
CA SER A 129 7.19 -10.97 10.18
C SER A 129 7.48 -12.02 9.11
N VAL A 130 7.01 -11.82 7.88
CA VAL A 130 7.22 -12.73 6.75
C VAL A 130 8.46 -12.32 5.95
N ILE A 131 8.52 -11.03 5.55
CA ILE A 131 9.69 -10.48 4.85
C ILE A 131 10.33 -9.43 5.77
N PRO A 132 11.34 -9.82 6.57
CA PRO A 132 12.00 -8.89 7.48
C PRO A 132 12.89 -7.90 6.72
N ALA A 133 13.12 -6.73 7.30
CA ALA A 133 14.03 -5.73 6.76
C ALA A 133 15.50 -6.20 6.64
N GLY A 134 15.83 -7.37 7.18
CA GLY A 134 17.16 -7.96 7.09
C GLY A 134 17.31 -9.02 6.00
N ASP A 135 16.28 -9.29 5.20
CA ASP A 135 16.29 -10.33 4.19
C ASP A 135 17.29 -10.02 3.05
N HIS A 136 17.12 -8.88 2.39
CA HIS A 136 18.06 -8.35 1.38
C HIS A 136 17.95 -6.82 1.27
N SER A 137 18.83 -6.19 0.47
CA SER A 137 18.89 -4.72 0.38
C SER A 137 17.56 -4.10 -0.08
N PHE A 138 16.85 -4.68 -1.03
CA PHE A 138 15.58 -4.13 -1.51
C PHE A 138 14.47 -4.25 -0.46
N SER A 139 14.42 -5.32 0.34
CA SER A 139 13.47 -5.43 1.45
C SER A 139 13.79 -4.43 2.57
N ALA A 140 15.08 -4.19 2.82
CA ALA A 140 15.53 -3.17 3.77
C ALA A 140 15.14 -1.75 3.30
N LEU A 141 15.41 -1.44 2.02
CA LEU A 141 15.04 -0.15 1.43
C LEU A 141 13.52 0.03 1.44
N ASN A 142 12.77 -0.95 0.94
CA ASN A 142 11.31 -0.90 0.98
C ASN A 142 10.80 -0.66 2.41
N SER A 143 11.33 -1.37 3.39
CA SER A 143 10.97 -1.18 4.80
C SER A 143 11.24 0.24 5.29
N ALA A 144 12.34 0.86 4.86
CA ALA A 144 12.68 2.22 5.27
C ALA A 144 11.77 3.29 4.63
N VAL A 145 11.39 3.10 3.35
CA VAL A 145 10.83 4.18 2.53
C VAL A 145 9.42 3.91 1.97
N PHE A 146 8.82 2.74 2.22
CA PHE A 146 7.47 2.48 1.69
C PHE A 146 6.51 3.60 2.11
N THR A 147 5.70 4.03 1.15
CA THR A 147 4.84 5.20 1.34
C THR A 147 3.39 4.83 1.60
N ASP A 148 2.95 3.75 1.00
CA ASP A 148 1.64 3.15 1.25
C ASP A 148 1.64 1.67 0.89
N GLY A 149 0.48 1.08 0.79
CA GLY A 149 0.21 -0.31 0.47
C GLY A 149 -1.14 -0.71 1.00
N SER A 150 -1.50 -1.97 0.84
CA SER A 150 -2.77 -2.49 1.30
C SER A 150 -2.63 -3.21 2.63
N PHE A 151 -3.61 -3.02 3.50
CA PHE A 151 -3.78 -3.78 4.72
C PHE A 151 -5.10 -4.53 4.69
N VAL A 152 -5.00 -5.86 4.87
CA VAL A 152 -6.16 -6.74 4.97
C VAL A 152 -6.06 -7.55 6.25
N TYR A 153 -7.13 -7.55 7.03
CA TYR A 153 -7.32 -8.46 8.15
C TYR A 153 -8.67 -9.16 8.04
N ILE A 154 -8.65 -10.48 8.05
CA ILE A 154 -9.85 -11.33 8.05
C ILE A 154 -9.88 -12.05 9.39
N PRO A 155 -10.92 -11.82 10.23
CA PRO A 155 -11.04 -12.45 11.55
C PRO A 155 -11.22 -13.96 11.48
N GLU A 156 -10.99 -14.63 12.61
CA GLU A 156 -11.21 -16.06 12.78
C GLU A 156 -12.65 -16.46 12.39
N GLY A 157 -12.76 -17.51 11.58
CA GLY A 157 -14.04 -18.07 11.15
C GLY A 157 -14.82 -17.21 10.14
N VAL A 158 -14.25 -16.09 9.67
CA VAL A 158 -14.91 -15.21 8.70
C VAL A 158 -14.40 -15.50 7.29
N LYS A 159 -15.33 -15.72 6.37
CA LYS A 159 -15.03 -15.83 4.93
C LYS A 159 -15.30 -14.48 4.27
N CYS A 160 -14.31 -13.95 3.55
CA CYS A 160 -14.48 -12.74 2.76
C CYS A 160 -15.50 -13.01 1.64
N PRO A 161 -16.60 -12.24 1.53
CA PRO A 161 -17.68 -12.51 0.59
C PRO A 161 -17.36 -12.11 -0.85
N MET A 162 -16.26 -11.39 -1.08
CA MET A 162 -15.90 -10.81 -2.37
C MET A 162 -14.39 -10.84 -2.59
N GLU A 163 -13.96 -10.68 -3.83
CA GLU A 163 -12.55 -10.47 -4.17
C GLU A 163 -12.11 -9.07 -3.74
N LEU A 164 -10.87 -8.99 -3.25
CA LEU A 164 -10.21 -7.73 -2.90
C LEU A 164 -9.15 -7.43 -3.96
N SER A 165 -9.18 -6.24 -4.51
CA SER A 165 -8.24 -5.82 -5.55
C SER A 165 -7.60 -4.49 -5.20
N THR A 166 -6.30 -4.36 -5.48
CA THR A 166 -5.54 -3.13 -5.32
C THR A 166 -4.86 -2.78 -6.63
N TYR A 167 -4.99 -1.52 -7.05
CA TYR A 167 -4.36 -0.99 -8.25
C TYR A 167 -3.30 0.04 -7.88
N PHE A 168 -2.11 -0.12 -8.43
CA PHE A 168 -1.00 0.80 -8.25
C PHE A 168 -0.68 1.49 -9.57
N ARG A 169 -0.43 2.79 -9.52
CA ARG A 169 -0.05 3.58 -10.67
C ARG A 169 1.14 4.47 -10.37
N ILE A 170 2.13 4.45 -11.26
CA ILE A 170 3.26 5.38 -11.28
C ILE A 170 3.10 6.30 -12.47
N ASN A 171 3.13 7.61 -12.25
CA ASN A 171 2.80 8.62 -13.26
C ASN A 171 3.93 9.59 -13.61
N ALA A 172 5.05 9.55 -12.90
CA ALA A 172 6.14 10.49 -13.06
C ALA A 172 7.46 9.78 -13.30
N GLU A 173 8.30 10.39 -14.10
CA GLU A 173 9.71 9.98 -14.26
C GLU A 173 10.45 10.15 -12.93
N ASN A 174 11.46 9.32 -12.70
CA ASN A 174 12.31 9.29 -11.50
C ASN A 174 11.52 9.13 -10.18
N THR A 175 10.30 8.63 -10.23
CA THR A 175 9.50 8.34 -9.05
C THR A 175 9.55 6.85 -8.74
N GLY A 176 10.08 6.50 -7.59
CA GLY A 176 10.01 5.15 -7.05
C GLY A 176 8.68 4.94 -6.34
N GLN A 177 7.98 3.86 -6.66
CA GLN A 177 6.85 3.40 -5.88
C GLN A 177 7.31 2.29 -4.95
N PHE A 178 7.26 2.58 -3.65
CA PHE A 178 7.61 1.64 -2.60
C PHE A 178 6.34 1.31 -1.82
N GLU A 179 5.84 0.14 -2.08
CA GLU A 179 4.57 -0.36 -1.55
C GLU A 179 4.85 -1.51 -0.59
N ARG A 180 4.04 -1.63 0.45
CA ARG A 180 4.10 -2.74 1.39
C ARG A 180 2.71 -3.22 1.75
N THR A 181 2.31 -4.33 1.17
CA THR A 181 1.04 -5.00 1.48
C THR A 181 1.20 -5.95 2.66
N LEU A 182 0.23 -5.93 3.57
CA LEU A 182 0.12 -6.85 4.70
C LEU A 182 -1.27 -7.49 4.71
N ILE A 183 -1.31 -8.80 4.53
CA ILE A 183 -2.54 -9.60 4.56
C ILE A 183 -2.46 -10.55 5.75
N ILE A 184 -3.46 -10.52 6.60
CA ILE A 184 -3.61 -11.38 7.76
C ILE A 184 -4.94 -12.11 7.62
N ALA A 185 -4.90 -13.43 7.46
CA ALA A 185 -6.06 -14.30 7.59
C ALA A 185 -5.90 -15.06 8.91
N ASP A 186 -6.84 -14.86 9.81
CA ASP A 186 -6.87 -15.60 11.06
C ASP A 186 -7.43 -17.02 10.84
N LYS A 187 -7.47 -17.85 11.88
CA LYS A 187 -7.85 -19.26 11.73
C LYS A 187 -9.29 -19.44 11.22
N GLY A 188 -9.48 -20.37 10.30
CA GLY A 188 -10.83 -20.73 9.83
C GLY A 188 -10.93 -21.08 8.38
#